data_aa799f1fe18b3034fbc8300f13385c9e
#
_entry.id   aa799f1fe18b3034fbc8300f13385c9e
#
_cell.length_a   1.000
_cell.length_b   1.000
_cell.length_c   1.000
_cell.angle_alpha   90.00
_cell.angle_beta   90.00
_cell.angle_gamma   90.00
#
_symmetry.space_group_name_H-M   'P 1'
#
loop_
_entity.id
_entity.type
_entity.pdbx_description
1 polymer ?
#
loop_
_entity_poly.entity_id
_entity_poly.type
_entity_poly.pdbx_seq_one_letter_code
_entity_poly.pdbx_strand_id
1 'polypeptide(L)'
;MTSHAMTVAGPLACALVLAGCQQETKAPEPVRPVQSVLLDVDRADDTVAVGVVEPRYKTNIGFRVLGRLTTRPVYVGDLVNEGQTVGVIDQTALELAVRSAKGELAKAEAQFATARATEERQRTLITTDATTKQTLDNAEQARAGAEAAVAREQANLTKAIEQLGYSQIKADFAGVVTAVGAEVGQVVSPGQSVVTIARPDIREAVVDIGPDFPLPLEVGLPFTVSLQLLPAVQVEGSVREIAPQADPVTRLRRVRIALSNPPDSFRLGATVTAKLGRQQGPVLRLPASALLARDGASFVWIVNQPANTVSLQRIDVVAGQTGARVTGGLTPGARVVTAGVHSLKQGQQVRIEQDQQP
;
A
#
# COMPACT_ATOMS: atom_id res chain seq x y z
N MET A 1 95.61 7.28 66.29
CA MET A 1 95.41 6.90 67.70
C MET A 1 94.46 5.72 67.69
N THR A 2 95.01 4.59 68.03
CA THR A 2 94.59 3.47 68.87
C THR A 2 93.35 2.70 68.34
N SER A 3 93.47 1.51 67.84
CA SER A 3 94.01 0.29 68.46
C SER A 3 92.86 -0.59 68.93
N HIS A 4 92.92 -1.81 68.48
CA HIS A 4 92.71 -3.15 68.95
C HIS A 4 91.42 -3.85 68.50
N ALA A 5 91.43 -4.83 67.70
CA ALA A 5 92.03 -6.19 67.84
C ALA A 5 91.20 -7.15 68.67
N MET A 6 91.02 -8.30 68.08
CA MET A 6 91.06 -9.67 68.62
C MET A 6 89.74 -10.46 68.61
N THR A 7 89.65 -11.37 67.77
CA THR A 7 89.92 -12.83 67.75
C THR A 7 88.82 -13.73 68.30
N VAL A 8 88.46 -14.68 67.54
CA VAL A 8 88.66 -16.17 67.61
C VAL A 8 87.38 -17.05 67.76
N ALA A 9 87.40 -18.12 66.94
CA ALA A 9 86.86 -19.46 67.10
C ALA A 9 85.39 -19.77 66.66
N GLY A 10 85.29 -20.59 65.63
CA GLY A 10 84.16 -21.46 65.29
C GLY A 10 83.87 -22.55 66.31
N PRO A 11 82.93 -23.46 66.08
CA PRO A 11 83.02 -24.46 65.01
C PRO A 11 81.65 -24.87 64.38
N LEU A 12 81.75 -25.45 63.22
CA LEU A 12 81.15 -26.65 62.64
C LEU A 12 79.93 -27.24 63.30
N ALA A 13 78.74 -27.24 62.57
CA ALA A 13 77.94 -28.49 62.48
C ALA A 13 76.68 -28.32 61.65
N CYS A 14 76.48 -29.27 60.76
CA CYS A 14 75.26 -29.91 60.29
C CYS A 14 74.36 -29.23 59.27
N ALA A 15 74.58 -29.63 58.06
CA ALA A 15 73.61 -29.50 56.96
C ALA A 15 72.32 -30.33 57.23
N LEU A 16 71.23 -29.72 57.06
CA LEU A 16 69.96 -30.41 56.82
C LEU A 16 69.23 -29.71 55.62
N VAL A 17 69.27 -30.45 54.50
CA VAL A 17 68.55 -30.14 53.26
C VAL A 17 67.09 -30.41 53.52
N LEU A 18 66.28 -29.35 53.56
CA LEU A 18 64.80 -29.38 53.41
C LEU A 18 64.43 -28.89 52.01
N ALA A 19 64.22 -29.86 51.10
CA ALA A 19 63.59 -29.65 49.82
C ALA A 19 62.11 -29.32 50.10
N GLY A 20 61.79 -28.04 50.19
CA GLY A 20 60.41 -27.54 50.18
C GLY A 20 59.92 -27.47 48.72
N CYS A 21 58.99 -28.35 48.32
CA CYS A 21 58.20 -28.19 47.11
C CYS A 21 57.42 -26.88 47.22
N GLN A 22 57.87 -25.87 46.50
CA GLN A 22 57.05 -24.69 46.22
C GLN A 22 55.99 -25.13 45.22
N GLN A 23 54.76 -25.38 45.67
CA GLN A 23 53.57 -25.42 44.86
C GLN A 23 53.37 -24.01 44.37
N GLU A 24 53.67 -23.76 43.10
CA GLU A 24 53.24 -22.50 42.42
C GLU A 24 51.71 -22.43 42.50
N THR A 25 51.22 -21.68 43.43
CA THR A 25 49.83 -21.23 43.44
C THR A 25 49.66 -20.28 42.26
N LYS A 26 49.12 -20.81 41.17
CA LYS A 26 48.73 -20.03 40.00
C LYS A 26 47.89 -18.85 40.49
N ALA A 27 48.41 -17.64 40.37
CA ALA A 27 47.69 -16.43 40.76
C ALA A 27 46.30 -16.45 40.13
N PRO A 28 45.23 -16.15 40.86
CA PRO A 28 43.90 -16.13 40.28
C PRO A 28 43.90 -15.21 39.08
N GLU A 29 43.44 -15.69 37.92
CA GLU A 29 43.31 -14.85 36.72
C GLU A 29 42.52 -13.59 37.07
N PRO A 30 43.00 -12.41 36.70
CA PRO A 30 42.32 -11.17 37.06
C PRO A 30 40.90 -11.15 36.47
N VAL A 31 39.89 -10.96 37.33
CA VAL A 31 38.50 -10.88 36.93
C VAL A 31 38.35 -9.66 35.99
N ARG A 32 38.09 -9.88 34.72
CA ARG A 32 37.96 -8.82 33.72
C ARG A 32 36.60 -8.12 33.79
N PRO A 33 36.57 -6.81 33.79
CA PRO A 33 35.32 -6.08 33.61
C PRO A 33 34.79 -6.27 32.17
N VAL A 34 33.52 -6.53 32.02
CA VAL A 34 32.82 -6.64 30.74
C VAL A 34 31.56 -5.79 30.73
N GLN A 35 31.29 -5.13 29.63
CA GLN A 35 29.98 -4.55 29.40
C GLN A 35 29.07 -5.64 28.83
N SER A 36 27.85 -5.67 29.31
CA SER A 36 26.87 -6.67 28.88
C SER A 36 25.48 -6.06 28.78
N VAL A 37 24.68 -6.54 27.87
CA VAL A 37 23.28 -6.17 27.69
C VAL A 37 22.39 -7.36 28.03
N LEU A 38 21.31 -7.10 28.74
CA LEU A 38 20.24 -8.08 28.90
C LEU A 38 19.42 -8.06 27.63
N LEU A 39 19.34 -9.20 26.95
CA LEU A 39 18.49 -9.32 25.76
C LEU A 39 17.03 -9.30 26.18
N ASP A 40 16.44 -8.15 26.16
CA ASP A 40 14.98 -8.04 26.21
C ASP A 40 14.42 -8.36 24.82
N VAL A 41 13.18 -8.86 24.82
CA VAL A 41 12.42 -8.98 23.60
C VAL A 41 12.25 -7.55 23.09
N ASP A 42 13.00 -7.22 22.06
CA ASP A 42 12.73 -5.99 21.35
C ASP A 42 11.28 -6.11 20.89
N ARG A 43 10.41 -5.32 21.49
CA ARG A 43 9.10 -5.06 20.93
C ARG A 43 9.46 -4.42 19.60
N ALA A 44 9.55 -5.27 18.56
CA ALA A 44 9.94 -4.87 17.22
C ALA A 44 9.39 -3.47 17.02
N ASP A 45 10.26 -2.49 16.79
CA ASP A 45 9.84 -1.12 16.53
C ASP A 45 8.55 -1.26 15.77
N ASP A 46 7.45 -0.92 16.43
CA ASP A 46 6.13 -1.02 15.82
C ASP A 46 6.25 -0.14 14.59
N THR A 47 6.73 -0.72 13.48
CA THR A 47 6.90 0.02 12.24
C THR A 47 5.51 0.42 11.83
N VAL A 48 5.23 1.65 12.19
CA VAL A 48 3.91 2.25 12.11
C VAL A 48 3.87 3.07 10.83
N ALA A 49 2.97 2.72 9.94
CA ALA A 49 2.64 3.54 8.79
C ALA A 49 1.33 4.28 9.07
N VAL A 50 1.36 5.59 8.89
CA VAL A 50 0.16 6.42 9.04
C VAL A 50 -0.46 6.63 7.66
N GLY A 51 -1.78 6.67 7.61
CA GLY A 51 -2.52 6.87 6.37
C GLY A 51 -3.97 7.21 6.60
N VAL A 52 -4.77 7.04 5.57
CA VAL A 52 -6.19 7.37 5.59
C VAL A 52 -7.03 6.22 5.03
N VAL A 53 -8.28 6.13 5.49
CA VAL A 53 -9.26 5.22 4.90
C VAL A 53 -9.78 5.81 3.60
N GLU A 54 -9.58 5.09 2.50
CA GLU A 54 -10.12 5.45 1.19
C GLU A 54 -11.11 4.38 0.69
N PRO A 55 -12.05 4.76 -0.16
CA PRO A 55 -12.89 3.79 -0.84
C PRO A 55 -12.04 3.09 -1.92
N ARG A 56 -12.23 1.79 -2.08
CA ARG A 56 -11.56 1.06 -3.16
C ARG A 56 -12.05 1.49 -4.54
N TYR A 57 -13.36 1.80 -4.66
CA TYR A 57 -14.00 2.22 -5.90
C TYR A 57 -14.52 3.64 -5.75
N LYS A 58 -13.99 4.52 -6.59
CA LYS A 58 -14.32 5.93 -6.65
C LYS A 58 -14.36 6.37 -8.10
N THR A 59 -15.45 7.01 -8.51
CA THR A 59 -15.63 7.48 -9.88
C THR A 59 -15.98 8.96 -9.88
N ASN A 60 -15.33 9.72 -10.76
CA ASN A 60 -15.68 11.10 -11.06
C ASN A 60 -16.65 11.09 -12.25
N ILE A 61 -17.85 11.58 -12.04
CA ILE A 61 -18.91 11.60 -13.03
C ILE A 61 -19.02 13.01 -13.58
N GLY A 62 -19.05 13.13 -14.92
CA GLY A 62 -19.17 14.39 -15.64
C GLY A 62 -19.95 14.24 -16.92
N PHE A 63 -20.32 15.37 -17.52
CA PHE A 63 -21.05 15.39 -18.80
C PHE A 63 -20.11 15.08 -19.98
N ARG A 64 -20.68 14.49 -21.04
CA ARG A 64 -19.97 14.24 -22.31
C ARG A 64 -20.17 15.38 -23.31
N VAL A 65 -21.07 16.31 -23.01
CA VAL A 65 -21.41 17.47 -23.85
C VAL A 65 -21.33 18.76 -23.04
N LEU A 66 -21.02 19.85 -23.70
CA LEU A 66 -21.01 21.20 -23.12
C LEU A 66 -22.42 21.63 -22.78
N GLY A 67 -22.62 22.23 -21.60
CA GLY A 67 -23.90 22.80 -21.23
C GLY A 67 -23.90 23.50 -19.87
N ARG A 68 -24.93 24.25 -19.60
CA ARG A 68 -25.16 24.88 -18.29
C ARG A 68 -25.86 23.90 -17.37
N LEU A 69 -25.27 23.62 -16.17
CA LEU A 69 -25.88 22.78 -15.15
C LEU A 69 -27.18 23.44 -14.64
N THR A 70 -28.32 22.78 -14.89
CA THR A 70 -29.64 23.26 -14.46
C THR A 70 -30.09 22.63 -13.15
N THR A 71 -29.72 21.38 -12.91
CA THR A 71 -30.17 20.65 -11.73
C THR A 71 -29.08 19.68 -11.27
N ARG A 72 -28.83 19.64 -9.93
CA ARG A 72 -28.00 18.65 -9.24
C ARG A 72 -28.72 18.25 -7.94
N PRO A 73 -29.52 17.18 -7.96
CA PRO A 73 -30.36 16.78 -6.84
C PRO A 73 -29.62 16.03 -5.73
N VAL A 74 -28.28 16.08 -5.70
CA VAL A 74 -27.45 15.36 -4.74
C VAL A 74 -26.43 16.29 -4.09
N TYR A 75 -26.11 16.03 -2.81
CA TYR A 75 -25.13 16.74 -2.00
C TYR A 75 -24.06 15.80 -1.47
N VAL A 76 -22.96 16.36 -0.97
CA VAL A 76 -21.91 15.56 -0.32
C VAL A 76 -22.50 14.86 0.90
N GLY A 77 -22.30 13.54 0.98
CA GLY A 77 -22.85 12.66 2.01
C GLY A 77 -24.11 11.91 1.62
N ASP A 78 -24.78 12.31 0.52
CA ASP A 78 -25.99 11.61 0.06
C ASP A 78 -25.67 10.22 -0.48
N LEU A 79 -26.56 9.27 -0.17
CA LEU A 79 -26.56 7.95 -0.78
C LEU A 79 -27.30 8.00 -2.12
N VAL A 80 -26.72 7.39 -3.13
CA VAL A 80 -27.30 7.29 -4.47
C VAL A 80 -27.38 5.82 -4.89
N ASN A 81 -28.42 5.52 -5.66
CA ASN A 81 -28.60 4.22 -6.27
C ASN A 81 -28.04 4.19 -7.70
N GLU A 82 -27.70 2.99 -8.19
CA GLU A 82 -27.32 2.80 -9.59
C GLU A 82 -28.44 3.32 -10.52
N GLY A 83 -28.07 4.05 -11.58
CA GLY A 83 -28.99 4.66 -12.53
C GLY A 83 -29.69 5.94 -12.06
N GLN A 84 -29.52 6.34 -10.79
CA GLN A 84 -30.09 7.58 -10.26
C GLN A 84 -29.45 8.80 -10.96
N THR A 85 -30.29 9.74 -11.42
CA THR A 85 -29.83 11.00 -12.02
C THR A 85 -29.18 11.88 -10.95
N VAL A 86 -27.93 12.27 -11.18
CA VAL A 86 -27.12 13.09 -10.26
C VAL A 86 -26.83 14.49 -10.80
N GLY A 87 -27.15 14.74 -12.08
CA GLY A 87 -27.03 16.08 -12.69
C GLY A 87 -27.70 16.15 -14.03
N VAL A 88 -28.19 17.34 -14.39
CA VAL A 88 -28.84 17.65 -15.67
C VAL A 88 -28.34 19.00 -16.16
N ILE A 89 -27.97 19.07 -17.43
CA ILE A 89 -27.69 20.35 -18.13
C ILE A 89 -28.89 20.80 -18.93
N ASP A 90 -28.87 22.06 -19.38
CA ASP A 90 -29.90 22.61 -20.24
C ASP A 90 -30.08 21.75 -21.50
N GLN A 91 -31.29 21.21 -21.67
CA GLN A 91 -31.65 20.28 -22.74
C GLN A 91 -32.27 20.95 -23.95
N THR A 92 -32.63 22.24 -23.85
CA THR A 92 -33.46 22.95 -24.84
C THR A 92 -32.89 22.79 -26.26
N ALA A 93 -31.61 23.06 -26.46
CA ALA A 93 -30.98 22.94 -27.78
C ALA A 93 -30.94 21.50 -28.30
N LEU A 94 -30.70 20.52 -27.41
CA LEU A 94 -30.62 19.10 -27.76
C LEU A 94 -32.00 18.53 -28.09
N GLU A 95 -33.05 18.94 -27.38
CA GLU A 95 -34.44 18.57 -27.69
C GLU A 95 -34.87 19.10 -29.06
N LEU A 96 -34.50 20.35 -29.37
CA LEU A 96 -34.74 20.94 -30.70
C LEU A 96 -34.02 20.19 -31.80
N ALA A 97 -32.78 19.76 -31.56
CA ALA A 97 -32.00 18.92 -32.49
C ALA A 97 -32.68 17.56 -32.77
N VAL A 98 -33.20 16.90 -31.73
CA VAL A 98 -34.00 15.67 -31.88
C VAL A 98 -35.26 15.91 -32.70
N ARG A 99 -35.98 17.03 -32.43
CA ARG A 99 -37.19 17.38 -33.15
C ARG A 99 -36.90 17.66 -34.64
N SER A 100 -35.83 18.37 -34.95
CA SER A 100 -35.37 18.62 -36.31
C SER A 100 -35.03 17.31 -37.05
N ALA A 101 -34.24 16.43 -36.42
CA ALA A 101 -33.86 15.13 -37.01
C ALA A 101 -35.08 14.22 -37.26
N LYS A 102 -36.11 14.26 -36.39
CA LYS A 102 -37.37 13.57 -36.60
C LYS A 102 -38.11 14.13 -37.85
N GLY A 103 -38.10 15.45 -38.05
CA GLY A 103 -38.69 16.05 -39.22
C GLY A 103 -38.01 15.66 -40.54
N GLU A 104 -36.68 15.66 -40.56
CA GLU A 104 -35.90 15.20 -41.75
C GLU A 104 -36.12 13.71 -42.05
N LEU A 105 -36.20 12.87 -41.05
CA LEU A 105 -36.53 11.43 -41.24
C LEU A 105 -37.92 11.28 -41.86
N ALA A 106 -38.95 11.94 -41.32
CA ALA A 106 -40.32 11.90 -41.85
C ALA A 106 -40.40 12.36 -43.33
N LYS A 107 -39.62 13.40 -43.68
CA LYS A 107 -39.49 13.85 -45.09
C LYS A 107 -38.86 12.80 -45.96
N ALA A 108 -37.75 12.15 -45.53
CA ALA A 108 -37.08 11.10 -46.26
C ALA A 108 -37.97 9.87 -46.44
N GLU A 109 -38.75 9.48 -45.43
CA GLU A 109 -39.73 8.39 -45.48
C GLU A 109 -40.83 8.67 -46.49
N ALA A 110 -41.35 9.91 -46.55
CA ALA A 110 -42.37 10.32 -47.54
C ALA A 110 -41.80 10.28 -48.97
N GLN A 111 -40.54 10.71 -49.15
CA GLN A 111 -39.87 10.64 -50.46
C GLN A 111 -39.64 9.17 -50.91
N PHE A 112 -39.22 8.29 -50.00
CA PHE A 112 -39.08 6.87 -50.25
C PHE A 112 -40.41 6.21 -50.63
N ALA A 113 -41.49 6.51 -49.89
CA ALA A 113 -42.80 5.99 -50.18
C ALA A 113 -43.25 6.38 -51.62
N THR A 114 -43.02 7.67 -52.00
CA THR A 114 -43.35 8.16 -53.37
C THR A 114 -42.48 7.44 -54.42
N ALA A 115 -41.16 7.33 -54.22
CA ALA A 115 -40.25 6.66 -55.14
C ALA A 115 -40.61 5.16 -55.32
N ARG A 116 -40.92 4.48 -54.20
CA ARG A 116 -41.38 3.10 -54.22
C ARG A 116 -42.68 2.92 -55.01
N ALA A 117 -43.69 3.73 -54.77
CA ALA A 117 -44.95 3.67 -55.50
C ALA A 117 -44.77 3.95 -57.00
N THR A 118 -43.79 4.82 -57.34
CA THR A 118 -43.44 5.08 -58.76
C THR A 118 -42.78 3.89 -59.40
N GLU A 119 -41.78 3.27 -58.74
CA GLU A 119 -41.14 2.05 -59.21
C GLU A 119 -42.16 0.91 -59.41
N GLU A 120 -43.00 0.62 -58.43
CA GLU A 120 -44.04 -0.41 -58.52
C GLU A 120 -44.97 -0.17 -59.70
N ARG A 121 -45.33 1.07 -59.99
CA ARG A 121 -46.15 1.46 -61.16
C ARG A 121 -45.39 1.20 -62.46
N GLN A 122 -44.13 1.62 -62.58
CA GLN A 122 -43.30 1.39 -63.78
C GLN A 122 -43.07 -0.08 -64.03
N ARG A 123 -42.86 -0.87 -62.96
CA ARG A 123 -42.72 -2.33 -63.01
C ARG A 123 -43.98 -3.03 -63.54
N THR A 124 -45.17 -2.53 -63.22
CA THR A 124 -46.42 -3.01 -63.80
C THR A 124 -46.56 -2.58 -65.27
N LEU A 125 -46.28 -1.34 -65.63
CA LEU A 125 -46.39 -0.82 -66.98
C LEU A 125 -45.43 -1.47 -67.96
N ILE A 126 -44.26 -1.89 -67.56
CA ILE A 126 -43.30 -2.59 -68.43
C ILE A 126 -43.82 -3.97 -68.89
N THR A 127 -44.70 -4.63 -68.10
CA THR A 127 -45.27 -5.91 -68.45
C THR A 127 -46.29 -5.81 -69.60
N THR A 128 -46.77 -4.58 -69.91
CA THR A 128 -47.77 -4.27 -70.93
C THR A 128 -47.14 -3.45 -72.07
N ASP A 129 -45.79 -3.37 -72.14
CA ASP A 129 -45.07 -2.51 -73.10
C ASP A 129 -45.48 -1.04 -73.09
N ALA A 130 -46.08 -0.54 -71.95
CA ALA A 130 -46.55 0.85 -71.80
C ALA A 130 -45.47 1.80 -71.26
N THR A 131 -44.21 1.29 -70.99
CA THR A 131 -43.08 2.10 -70.57
C THR A 131 -41.76 1.50 -71.11
N THR A 132 -40.63 2.26 -71.01
CA THR A 132 -39.31 1.76 -71.45
C THR A 132 -38.52 1.18 -70.28
N LYS A 133 -37.57 0.28 -70.59
CA LYS A 133 -36.65 -0.28 -69.60
C LYS A 133 -35.85 0.81 -68.86
N GLN A 134 -35.40 1.82 -69.59
CA GLN A 134 -34.69 2.98 -69.01
C GLN A 134 -35.51 3.73 -67.99
N THR A 135 -36.84 3.87 -68.20
CA THR A 135 -37.73 4.52 -67.24
C THR A 135 -37.88 3.68 -65.94
N LEU A 136 -37.93 2.35 -66.10
CA LEU A 136 -37.95 1.44 -64.92
C LEU A 136 -36.59 1.53 -64.17
N ASP A 137 -35.46 1.43 -64.86
CA ASP A 137 -34.10 1.49 -64.26
C ASP A 137 -33.93 2.85 -63.49
N ASN A 138 -34.42 3.96 -64.04
CA ASN A 138 -34.41 5.25 -63.36
C ASN A 138 -35.31 5.27 -62.11
N ALA A 139 -36.46 4.61 -62.13
CA ALA A 139 -37.35 4.51 -60.95
C ALA A 139 -36.76 3.62 -59.86
N GLU A 140 -36.12 2.52 -60.23
CA GLU A 140 -35.38 1.65 -59.28
C GLU A 140 -34.22 2.41 -58.61
N GLN A 141 -33.44 3.15 -59.41
CA GLN A 141 -32.37 3.99 -58.91
C GLN A 141 -32.88 5.09 -57.95
N ALA A 142 -33.99 5.74 -58.29
CA ALA A 142 -34.61 6.76 -57.44
C ALA A 142 -35.08 6.16 -56.11
N ARG A 143 -35.71 4.97 -56.14
CA ARG A 143 -36.11 4.26 -54.92
C ARG A 143 -34.91 3.92 -54.09
N ALA A 144 -33.85 3.32 -54.65
CA ALA A 144 -32.64 2.97 -53.94
C ALA A 144 -31.97 4.21 -53.29
N GLY A 145 -31.92 5.34 -54.01
CA GLY A 145 -31.41 6.59 -53.47
C GLY A 145 -32.25 7.11 -52.31
N ALA A 146 -33.61 7.05 -52.42
CA ALA A 146 -34.50 7.45 -51.33
C ALA A 146 -34.40 6.54 -50.10
N GLU A 147 -34.23 5.22 -50.30
CA GLU A 147 -34.03 4.26 -49.23
C GLU A 147 -32.72 4.55 -48.49
N ALA A 148 -31.63 4.84 -49.18
CA ALA A 148 -30.36 5.26 -48.58
C ALA A 148 -30.49 6.57 -47.77
N ALA A 149 -31.37 7.51 -48.25
CA ALA A 149 -31.67 8.77 -47.54
C ALA A 149 -32.38 8.49 -46.20
N VAL A 150 -33.37 7.57 -46.17
CA VAL A 150 -34.03 7.17 -44.93
C VAL A 150 -33.02 6.57 -43.95
N ALA A 151 -32.14 5.68 -44.40
CA ALA A 151 -31.15 5.09 -43.52
C ALA A 151 -30.18 6.15 -42.91
N ARG A 152 -29.79 7.16 -43.73
CA ARG A 152 -28.94 8.26 -43.24
C ARG A 152 -29.68 9.11 -42.19
N GLU A 153 -30.94 9.52 -42.44
CA GLU A 153 -31.67 10.37 -41.50
C GLU A 153 -32.06 9.60 -40.23
N GLN A 154 -32.28 8.26 -40.33
CA GLN A 154 -32.45 7.41 -39.13
C GLN A 154 -31.18 7.42 -38.26
N ALA A 155 -29.99 7.33 -38.86
CA ALA A 155 -28.74 7.44 -38.13
C ALA A 155 -28.54 8.82 -37.50
N ASN A 156 -28.93 9.89 -38.20
CA ASN A 156 -28.89 11.25 -37.66
C ASN A 156 -29.83 11.43 -36.46
N LEU A 157 -31.05 10.88 -36.52
CA LEU A 157 -31.96 10.87 -35.38
C LEU A 157 -31.40 10.12 -34.19
N THR A 158 -30.83 8.93 -34.41
CA THR A 158 -30.20 8.15 -33.34
C THR A 158 -29.10 8.95 -32.67
N LYS A 159 -28.21 9.59 -33.44
CA LYS A 159 -27.17 10.48 -32.92
C LYS A 159 -27.73 11.64 -32.08
N ALA A 160 -28.80 12.28 -32.52
CA ALA A 160 -29.41 13.38 -31.77
C ALA A 160 -30.03 12.91 -30.46
N ILE A 161 -30.64 11.71 -30.42
CA ILE A 161 -31.19 11.09 -29.22
C ILE A 161 -30.09 10.77 -28.22
N GLU A 162 -28.97 10.18 -28.70
CA GLU A 162 -27.81 9.88 -27.85
C GLU A 162 -27.22 11.16 -27.23
N GLN A 163 -27.07 12.22 -28.03
CA GLN A 163 -26.59 13.52 -27.52
C GLN A 163 -27.52 14.10 -26.46
N LEU A 164 -28.83 13.96 -26.63
CA LEU A 164 -29.81 14.35 -25.60
C LEU A 164 -29.63 13.47 -24.35
N GLY A 165 -29.39 12.19 -24.50
CA GLY A 165 -29.10 11.29 -23.38
C GLY A 165 -27.87 11.74 -22.55
N TYR A 166 -26.86 12.32 -23.20
CA TYR A 166 -25.66 12.84 -22.53
C TYR A 166 -25.91 14.13 -21.72
N SER A 167 -27.08 14.73 -21.83
CA SER A 167 -27.48 15.88 -21.02
C SER A 167 -27.84 15.50 -19.56
N GLN A 168 -27.97 14.25 -19.27
CA GLN A 168 -28.20 13.70 -17.92
C GLN A 168 -27.07 12.78 -17.53
N ILE A 169 -26.50 13.02 -16.35
CA ILE A 169 -25.52 12.09 -15.75
C ILE A 169 -26.19 11.28 -14.67
N LYS A 170 -25.89 10.00 -14.66
CA LYS A 170 -26.43 9.02 -13.73
C LYS A 170 -25.31 8.35 -12.96
N ALA A 171 -25.62 7.88 -11.76
CA ALA A 171 -24.68 7.07 -10.96
C ALA A 171 -24.46 5.71 -11.62
N ASP A 172 -23.20 5.32 -11.83
CA ASP A 172 -22.82 4.04 -12.44
C ASP A 172 -23.01 2.87 -11.48
N PHE A 173 -23.05 3.14 -10.18
CA PHE A 173 -23.26 2.15 -9.10
C PHE A 173 -23.86 2.82 -7.86
N ALA A 174 -24.41 2.02 -6.95
CA ALA A 174 -24.88 2.50 -5.66
C ALA A 174 -23.71 2.90 -4.76
N GLY A 175 -23.75 4.09 -4.16
CA GLY A 175 -22.66 4.62 -3.37
C GLY A 175 -23.00 5.91 -2.63
N VAL A 176 -21.98 6.55 -2.09
CA VAL A 176 -22.08 7.85 -1.40
C VAL A 176 -21.39 8.95 -2.22
N VAL A 177 -21.98 10.12 -2.28
CA VAL A 177 -21.38 11.32 -2.89
C VAL A 177 -20.28 11.83 -1.98
N THR A 178 -19.03 11.81 -2.44
CA THR A 178 -17.87 12.25 -1.67
C THR A 178 -17.38 13.65 -2.01
N ALA A 179 -17.70 14.13 -3.23
CA ALA A 179 -17.35 15.48 -3.63
C ALA A 179 -18.31 16.00 -4.72
N VAL A 180 -18.43 17.31 -4.77
CA VAL A 180 -19.15 18.06 -5.82
C VAL A 180 -18.15 19.00 -6.48
N GLY A 181 -18.02 18.91 -7.80
CA GLY A 181 -17.06 19.67 -8.61
C GLY A 181 -17.69 20.79 -9.45
N ALA A 182 -19.02 20.91 -9.48
CA ALA A 182 -19.71 21.98 -10.21
C ALA A 182 -21.03 22.35 -9.54
N GLU A 183 -21.37 23.66 -9.59
CA GLU A 183 -22.57 24.18 -8.99
C GLU A 183 -23.65 24.46 -10.04
N VAL A 184 -24.93 24.44 -9.60
CA VAL A 184 -26.08 24.77 -10.44
C VAL A 184 -25.94 26.22 -10.99
N GLY A 185 -26.17 26.37 -12.29
CA GLY A 185 -25.95 27.62 -13.01
C GLY A 185 -24.58 27.72 -13.70
N GLN A 186 -23.61 26.89 -13.33
CA GLN A 186 -22.28 26.85 -13.95
C GLN A 186 -22.33 26.19 -15.33
N VAL A 187 -21.53 26.68 -16.27
CA VAL A 187 -21.27 26.01 -17.55
C VAL A 187 -20.18 24.97 -17.33
N VAL A 188 -20.47 23.73 -17.69
CA VAL A 188 -19.55 22.58 -17.54
C VAL A 188 -19.08 22.07 -18.90
N SER A 189 -17.82 21.75 -18.97
CA SER A 189 -17.16 21.21 -20.17
C SER A 189 -17.20 19.68 -20.19
N PRO A 190 -17.10 19.05 -21.37
CA PRO A 190 -16.97 17.60 -21.46
C PRO A 190 -15.77 17.08 -20.64
N GLY A 191 -16.01 16.03 -19.83
CA GLY A 191 -14.99 15.44 -18.96
C GLY A 191 -14.73 16.19 -17.64
N GLN A 192 -15.31 17.37 -17.43
CA GLN A 192 -15.24 18.05 -16.13
C GLN A 192 -16.00 17.23 -15.08
N SER A 193 -15.35 16.95 -13.93
CA SER A 193 -16.01 16.29 -12.81
C SER A 193 -17.10 17.16 -12.21
N VAL A 194 -18.31 16.62 -12.11
CA VAL A 194 -19.46 17.27 -11.48
C VAL A 194 -19.79 16.68 -10.13
N VAL A 195 -19.75 15.35 -10.04
CA VAL A 195 -20.00 14.61 -8.80
C VAL A 195 -18.99 13.46 -8.71
N THR A 196 -18.49 13.23 -7.50
CA THR A 196 -17.67 12.06 -7.20
C THR A 196 -18.45 11.10 -6.33
N ILE A 197 -18.61 9.86 -6.78
CA ILE A 197 -19.31 8.79 -6.06
C ILE A 197 -18.30 7.72 -5.66
N ALA A 198 -18.43 7.21 -4.44
CA ALA A 198 -17.59 6.15 -3.89
C ALA A 198 -18.43 5.03 -3.27
N ARG A 199 -17.92 3.80 -3.29
CA ARG A 199 -18.51 2.67 -2.56
C ARG A 199 -18.02 2.69 -1.11
N PRO A 200 -18.91 2.88 -0.13
CA PRO A 200 -18.52 2.94 1.28
C PRO A 200 -18.32 1.56 1.93
N ASP A 201 -18.81 0.50 1.29
CA ASP A 201 -18.75 -0.89 1.77
C ASP A 201 -17.35 -1.52 1.63
N ILE A 202 -16.60 -1.16 0.60
CA ILE A 202 -15.26 -1.68 0.33
C ILE A 202 -14.22 -0.58 0.60
N ARG A 203 -13.61 -0.65 1.77
CA ARG A 203 -12.65 0.34 2.28
C ARG A 203 -11.25 -0.21 2.33
N GLU A 204 -10.27 0.63 2.10
CA GLU A 204 -8.84 0.33 2.15
C GLU A 204 -8.15 1.35 3.04
N ALA A 205 -7.10 0.94 3.73
CA ALA A 205 -6.16 1.87 4.33
C ALA A 205 -5.07 2.20 3.30
N VAL A 206 -4.95 3.46 2.95
CA VAL A 206 -3.88 3.95 2.08
C VAL A 206 -2.81 4.56 2.97
N VAL A 207 -1.66 3.91 3.02
CA VAL A 207 -0.54 4.29 3.87
C VAL A 207 0.71 4.54 3.03
N ASP A 208 1.56 5.43 3.48
CA ASP A 208 2.83 5.70 2.84
C ASP A 208 3.96 5.11 3.71
N ILE A 209 4.73 4.17 3.14
CA ILE A 209 5.75 3.37 3.84
C ILE A 209 7.13 3.80 3.38
N GLY A 210 8.03 4.03 4.34
CA GLY A 210 9.41 4.44 4.10
C GLY A 210 10.33 3.30 3.63
N PRO A 211 11.53 3.63 3.14
CA PRO A 211 12.54 2.66 2.70
C PRO A 211 13.10 1.81 3.86
N ASP A 212 12.98 2.30 5.10
CA ASP A 212 13.49 1.64 6.30
C ASP A 212 12.55 0.55 6.85
N PHE A 213 11.50 0.21 6.10
CA PHE A 213 10.56 -0.85 6.48
C PHE A 213 11.29 -2.19 6.63
N PRO A 214 11.14 -2.92 7.76
CA PRO A 214 12.02 -4.03 8.14
C PRO A 214 11.89 -5.29 7.30
N LEU A 215 10.84 -5.39 6.46
CA LEU A 215 10.56 -6.55 5.62
C LEU A 215 10.36 -6.12 4.17
N PRO A 216 10.64 -7.01 3.19
CA PRO A 216 10.23 -6.75 1.82
C PRO A 216 8.71 -6.61 1.76
N LEU A 217 8.26 -5.50 1.13
CA LEU A 217 6.84 -5.26 0.91
C LEU A 217 6.35 -6.19 -0.21
N GLU A 218 5.42 -7.06 0.14
CA GLU A 218 4.80 -8.01 -0.79
C GLU A 218 3.28 -7.94 -0.69
N VAL A 219 2.60 -8.24 -1.80
CA VAL A 219 1.15 -8.38 -1.82
C VAL A 219 0.76 -9.55 -0.93
N GLY A 220 -0.27 -9.37 -0.09
CA GLY A 220 -0.70 -10.35 0.90
C GLY A 220 -0.07 -10.16 2.28
N LEU A 221 0.93 -9.29 2.45
CA LEU A 221 1.53 -9.02 3.76
C LEU A 221 0.45 -8.55 4.75
N PRO A 222 0.29 -9.20 5.92
CA PRO A 222 -0.75 -8.85 6.87
C PRO A 222 -0.39 -7.60 7.66
N PHE A 223 -1.41 -6.77 7.89
CA PHE A 223 -1.35 -5.58 8.75
C PHE A 223 -2.50 -5.57 9.74
N THR A 224 -2.25 -5.05 10.94
CA THR A 224 -3.29 -4.63 11.87
C THR A 224 -3.46 -3.12 11.72
N VAL A 225 -4.65 -2.68 11.34
CA VAL A 225 -4.97 -1.27 11.12
C VAL A 225 -5.86 -0.78 12.24
N SER A 226 -5.48 0.30 12.91
CA SER A 226 -6.22 0.95 13.99
C SER A 226 -6.60 2.39 13.62
N LEU A 227 -7.72 2.87 14.15
CA LEU A 227 -8.05 4.29 14.07
C LEU A 227 -7.11 5.10 14.96
N GLN A 228 -6.57 6.20 14.46
CA GLN A 228 -5.66 7.05 15.24
C GLN A 228 -6.34 7.65 16.48
N LEU A 229 -7.61 8.06 16.37
CA LEU A 229 -8.40 8.61 17.48
C LEU A 229 -8.93 7.56 18.45
N LEU A 230 -9.06 6.30 18.01
CA LEU A 230 -9.60 5.19 18.80
C LEU A 230 -8.70 3.95 18.59
N PRO A 231 -7.49 3.91 19.15
CA PRO A 231 -6.52 2.84 18.91
C PRO A 231 -6.99 1.44 19.35
N ALA A 232 -8.00 1.38 20.21
CA ALA A 232 -8.64 0.12 20.64
C ALA A 232 -9.47 -0.52 19.51
N VAL A 233 -9.94 0.27 18.52
CA VAL A 233 -10.69 -0.23 17.38
C VAL A 233 -9.69 -0.61 16.27
N GLN A 234 -9.51 -1.90 16.10
CA GLN A 234 -8.53 -2.49 15.18
C GLN A 234 -9.22 -3.40 14.18
N VAL A 235 -8.66 -3.45 12.98
CA VAL A 235 -9.12 -4.32 11.88
C VAL A 235 -7.90 -4.98 11.25
N GLU A 236 -8.02 -6.23 10.93
CA GLU A 236 -7.01 -6.91 10.12
C GLU A 236 -7.16 -6.52 8.65
N GLY A 237 -6.04 -6.41 7.99
CA GLY A 237 -5.96 -6.13 6.57
C GLY A 237 -4.75 -6.80 5.94
N SER A 238 -4.73 -6.83 4.63
CA SER A 238 -3.59 -7.34 3.86
C SER A 238 -3.24 -6.39 2.73
N VAL A 239 -1.96 -6.33 2.41
CA VAL A 239 -1.48 -5.54 1.28
C VAL A 239 -2.11 -6.07 -0.01
N ARG A 240 -2.86 -5.21 -0.69
CA ARG A 240 -3.46 -5.50 -2.00
C ARG A 240 -2.61 -4.96 -3.14
N GLU A 241 -2.04 -3.79 -2.93
CA GLU A 241 -1.33 -3.06 -3.97
C GLU A 241 -0.18 -2.26 -3.38
N ILE A 242 0.94 -2.26 -4.06
CA ILE A 242 2.13 -1.49 -3.73
C ILE A 242 2.45 -0.63 -4.94
N ALA A 243 2.54 0.69 -4.75
CA ALA A 243 2.92 1.57 -5.83
C ALA A 243 4.30 1.15 -6.38
N PRO A 244 4.47 0.99 -7.71
CA PRO A 244 5.74 0.57 -8.29
C PRO A 244 6.83 1.62 -8.10
N GLN A 245 6.45 2.88 -7.99
CA GLN A 245 7.35 4.02 -7.80
C GLN A 245 7.10 4.67 -6.44
N ALA A 246 8.18 5.03 -5.74
CA ALA A 246 8.10 5.88 -4.55
C ALA A 246 7.87 7.33 -4.97
N ASP A 247 7.23 8.11 -4.10
CA ASP A 247 7.09 9.54 -4.28
C ASP A 247 8.48 10.21 -4.34
N PRO A 248 8.77 11.02 -5.36
CA PRO A 248 10.13 11.58 -5.56
C PRO A 248 10.54 12.57 -4.48
N VAL A 249 9.61 13.19 -3.77
CA VAL A 249 9.86 14.20 -2.74
C VAL A 249 10.02 13.54 -1.38
N THR A 250 9.05 12.72 -0.99
CA THR A 250 9.03 12.08 0.34
C THR A 250 9.81 10.77 0.40
N ARG A 251 10.08 10.15 -0.76
CA ARG A 251 10.67 8.81 -0.91
C ARG A 251 9.84 7.69 -0.28
N LEU A 252 8.62 7.98 0.10
CA LEU A 252 7.68 7.01 0.64
C LEU A 252 7.01 6.24 -0.51
N ARG A 253 6.71 4.98 -0.27
CA ARG A 253 5.98 4.14 -1.20
C ARG A 253 4.55 3.97 -0.73
N ARG A 254 3.60 4.31 -1.59
CA ARG A 254 2.18 4.14 -1.29
C ARG A 254 1.78 2.69 -1.33
N VAL A 255 1.12 2.24 -0.27
CA VAL A 255 0.62 0.88 -0.10
C VAL A 255 -0.87 0.94 0.21
N ARG A 256 -1.65 0.11 -0.48
CA ARG A 256 -3.09 -0.05 -0.26
C ARG A 256 -3.32 -1.36 0.47
N ILE A 257 -3.90 -1.26 1.66
CA ILE A 257 -4.21 -2.39 2.53
C ILE A 257 -5.72 -2.61 2.48
N ALA A 258 -6.15 -3.74 1.95
CA ALA A 258 -7.55 -4.13 1.97
C ALA A 258 -7.97 -4.48 3.41
N LEU A 259 -9.01 -3.83 3.91
CA LEU A 259 -9.52 -4.04 5.27
C LEU A 259 -10.54 -5.17 5.30
N SER A 260 -10.42 -6.07 6.26
CA SER A 260 -11.34 -7.20 6.46
C SER A 260 -12.51 -6.76 7.35
N ASN A 261 -13.71 -6.59 6.76
CA ASN A 261 -14.94 -6.23 7.47
C ASN A 261 -14.77 -5.02 8.43
N PRO A 262 -14.32 -3.86 7.95
CA PRO A 262 -14.10 -2.71 8.79
C PRO A 262 -15.43 -2.21 9.39
N PRO A 263 -15.50 -1.95 10.72
CA PRO A 263 -16.69 -1.39 11.36
C PRO A 263 -16.99 0.02 10.83
N ASP A 264 -18.21 0.53 11.10
CA ASP A 264 -18.67 1.83 10.61
C ASP A 264 -17.82 3.02 11.11
N SER A 265 -17.08 2.83 12.19
CA SER A 265 -16.13 3.83 12.71
C SER A 265 -14.96 4.10 11.75
N PHE A 266 -14.61 3.15 10.86
CA PHE A 266 -13.61 3.36 9.79
C PHE A 266 -14.21 4.14 8.63
N ARG A 267 -14.68 5.35 8.89
CA ARG A 267 -15.27 6.23 7.87
C ARG A 267 -14.24 6.64 6.82
N LEU A 268 -14.73 6.89 5.60
CA LEU A 268 -13.87 7.43 4.54
C LEU A 268 -13.22 8.75 5.00
N GLY A 269 -11.91 8.89 4.79
CA GLY A 269 -11.12 10.02 5.25
C GLY A 269 -10.63 9.91 6.71
N ALA A 270 -11.01 8.87 7.46
CA ALA A 270 -10.49 8.66 8.81
C ALA A 270 -8.99 8.35 8.78
N THR A 271 -8.23 8.99 9.68
CA THR A 271 -6.79 8.70 9.83
C THR A 271 -6.59 7.37 10.55
N VAL A 272 -5.73 6.56 10.00
CA VAL A 272 -5.40 5.22 10.49
C VAL A 272 -3.91 5.04 10.69
N THR A 273 -3.60 4.11 11.56
CA THR A 273 -2.26 3.63 11.83
C THR A 273 -2.21 2.15 11.47
N ALA A 274 -1.37 1.79 10.52
CA ALA A 274 -1.14 0.41 10.11
C ALA A 274 0.14 -0.11 10.76
N LYS A 275 0.03 -1.21 11.49
CA LYS A 275 1.13 -1.96 12.09
C LYS A 275 1.29 -3.28 11.38
N LEU A 276 2.52 -3.73 11.19
CA LEU A 276 2.78 -5.05 10.61
C LEU A 276 2.11 -6.13 11.47
N GLY A 277 1.29 -6.97 10.86
CA GLY A 277 0.63 -8.09 11.54
C GLY A 277 1.68 -9.05 12.13
N ARG A 278 1.46 -9.49 13.36
CA ARG A 278 2.37 -10.41 14.05
C ARG A 278 2.44 -11.74 13.33
N GLN A 279 3.46 -11.94 12.51
CA GLN A 279 3.84 -13.29 12.03
C GLN A 279 5.17 -13.77 12.58
N GLN A 280 5.87 -13.00 13.40
CA GLN A 280 7.16 -13.44 13.93
C GLN A 280 7.16 -13.36 15.46
N GLY A 281 7.64 -14.44 16.09
CA GLY A 281 7.92 -14.51 17.52
C GLY A 281 8.89 -13.39 17.96
N PRO A 282 9.22 -13.35 19.25
CA PRO A 282 10.04 -12.30 19.82
C PRO A 282 11.34 -12.11 19.03
N VAL A 283 11.56 -10.91 18.51
CA VAL A 283 12.79 -10.58 17.79
C VAL A 283 13.82 -10.11 18.80
N LEU A 284 14.92 -10.87 18.92
CA LEU A 284 16.08 -10.46 19.72
C LEU A 284 17.03 -9.67 18.82
N ARG A 285 17.38 -8.45 19.20
CA ARG A 285 18.40 -7.64 18.51
C ARG A 285 19.69 -7.63 19.32
N LEU A 286 20.80 -7.75 18.61
CA LEU A 286 22.15 -7.65 19.16
C LEU A 286 22.88 -6.49 18.54
N PRO A 287 23.56 -5.64 19.34
CA PRO A 287 24.49 -4.67 18.79
C PRO A 287 25.62 -5.40 18.06
N ALA A 288 26.12 -4.80 16.97
CA ALA A 288 27.20 -5.40 16.18
C ALA A 288 28.45 -5.70 17.02
N SER A 289 28.69 -4.92 18.09
CA SER A 289 29.81 -5.10 19.03
C SER A 289 29.76 -6.37 19.84
N ALA A 290 28.59 -7.00 19.98
CA ALA A 290 28.41 -8.28 20.68
C ALA A 290 28.73 -9.51 19.81
N LEU A 291 28.82 -9.32 18.49
CA LEU A 291 29.02 -10.40 17.54
C LEU A 291 30.50 -10.78 17.41
N LEU A 292 30.80 -12.05 17.54
CA LEU A 292 32.09 -12.63 17.24
C LEU A 292 31.96 -13.54 16.01
N ALA A 293 32.47 -13.08 14.87
CA ALA A 293 32.56 -13.94 13.68
C ALA A 293 33.80 -14.82 13.72
N ARG A 294 33.61 -16.13 13.61
CA ARG A 294 34.68 -17.12 13.60
C ARG A 294 34.30 -18.28 12.68
N ASP A 295 35.24 -18.68 11.81
CA ASP A 295 35.06 -19.82 10.91
C ASP A 295 33.75 -19.81 10.08
N GLY A 296 33.32 -18.60 9.64
CA GLY A 296 32.10 -18.42 8.86
C GLY A 296 30.80 -18.53 9.67
N ALA A 297 30.87 -18.65 10.99
CA ALA A 297 29.72 -18.67 11.89
C ALA A 297 29.75 -17.49 12.87
N SER A 298 28.56 -17.11 13.36
CA SER A 298 28.40 -16.05 14.36
C SER A 298 28.27 -16.64 15.75
N PHE A 299 28.97 -16.02 16.69
CA PHE A 299 28.96 -16.40 18.09
C PHE A 299 28.77 -15.21 18.99
N VAL A 300 28.29 -15.44 20.20
CA VAL A 300 28.22 -14.45 21.30
C VAL A 300 28.70 -15.04 22.59
N TRP A 301 29.17 -14.17 23.49
CA TRP A 301 29.49 -14.54 24.86
C TRP A 301 28.27 -14.30 25.77
N ILE A 302 27.78 -15.38 26.39
CA ILE A 302 26.69 -15.32 27.38
C ILE A 302 27.30 -15.31 28.77
N VAL A 303 26.80 -14.44 29.65
CA VAL A 303 27.15 -14.41 31.05
C VAL A 303 26.21 -15.32 31.83
N ASN A 304 26.76 -16.39 32.42
CA ASN A 304 26.02 -17.32 33.24
C ASN A 304 26.00 -16.83 34.71
N GLN A 305 24.82 -16.46 35.21
CA GLN A 305 24.60 -16.11 36.58
C GLN A 305 24.13 -17.36 37.38
N PRO A 306 24.50 -17.51 38.69
CA PRO A 306 25.20 -16.56 39.55
C PRO A 306 26.72 -16.62 39.51
N ALA A 307 27.32 -17.56 38.76
CA ALA A 307 28.78 -17.76 38.76
C ALA A 307 29.60 -16.66 38.06
N ASN A 308 28.92 -15.76 37.35
CA ASN A 308 29.51 -14.69 36.52
C ASN A 308 30.63 -15.22 35.60
N THR A 309 30.39 -16.35 34.96
CA THR A 309 31.31 -16.94 33.99
C THR A 309 30.74 -16.76 32.57
N VAL A 310 31.62 -16.66 31.57
CA VAL A 310 31.19 -16.51 30.17
C VAL A 310 31.28 -17.83 29.45
N SER A 311 30.26 -18.08 28.61
CA SER A 311 30.22 -19.20 27.68
C SER A 311 30.00 -18.72 26.25
N LEU A 312 30.75 -19.29 25.30
CA LEU A 312 30.59 -18.98 23.88
C LEU A 312 29.44 -19.81 23.32
N GLN A 313 28.47 -19.11 22.69
CA GLN A 313 27.32 -19.75 22.07
C GLN A 313 27.21 -19.36 20.60
N ARG A 314 27.01 -20.38 19.76
CA ARG A 314 26.72 -20.18 18.34
C ARG A 314 25.30 -19.66 18.19
N ILE A 315 25.14 -18.71 17.30
CA ILE A 315 23.85 -18.08 16.99
C ILE A 315 23.66 -17.97 15.49
N ASP A 316 22.40 -17.95 15.07
CA ASP A 316 22.01 -17.62 13.72
C ASP A 316 21.51 -16.18 13.69
N VAL A 317 22.08 -15.36 12.80
CA VAL A 317 21.79 -13.93 12.73
C VAL A 317 21.59 -13.47 11.29
N VAL A 318 20.72 -12.48 11.12
CA VAL A 318 20.57 -11.71 9.89
C VAL A 318 21.11 -10.31 10.16
N ALA A 319 22.08 -9.87 9.36
CA ALA A 319 22.68 -8.53 9.49
C ALA A 319 21.65 -7.45 9.20
N GLY A 320 21.60 -6.40 10.05
CA GLY A 320 20.79 -5.20 9.89
C GLY A 320 21.67 -3.95 9.91
N GLN A 321 21.12 -2.77 9.61
CA GLN A 321 21.90 -1.52 9.55
C GLN A 321 22.46 -1.08 10.91
N THR A 322 21.74 -1.34 12.00
CA THR A 322 22.12 -0.91 13.36
C THR A 322 22.50 -2.05 14.30
N GLY A 323 22.66 -3.29 13.77
CA GLY A 323 22.95 -4.49 14.57
C GLY A 323 22.54 -5.75 13.83
N ALA A 324 22.41 -6.86 14.55
CA ALA A 324 21.97 -8.14 13.99
C ALA A 324 20.68 -8.62 14.64
N ARG A 325 19.79 -9.17 13.84
CA ARG A 325 18.61 -9.88 14.30
C ARG A 325 18.98 -11.34 14.55
N VAL A 326 18.70 -11.82 15.74
CA VAL A 326 18.89 -13.24 16.09
C VAL A 326 17.69 -14.03 15.60
N THR A 327 17.95 -15.04 14.78
CA THR A 327 16.92 -15.95 14.26
C THR A 327 16.91 -17.29 14.98
N GLY A 328 18.01 -17.62 15.70
CA GLY A 328 18.14 -18.85 16.48
C GLY A 328 19.33 -18.84 17.42
N GLY A 329 19.32 -19.73 18.40
CA GLY A 329 20.46 -19.93 19.29
C GLY A 329 20.48 -19.07 20.57
N LEU A 330 19.51 -18.16 20.79
CA LEU A 330 19.42 -17.37 22.03
C LEU A 330 17.99 -17.36 22.57
N THR A 331 17.86 -17.29 23.88
CA THR A 331 16.58 -17.12 24.57
C THR A 331 16.43 -15.70 25.10
N PRO A 332 15.19 -15.17 25.15
CA PRO A 332 14.91 -13.91 25.85
C PRO A 332 15.42 -13.94 27.28
N GLY A 333 15.97 -12.82 27.77
CA GLY A 333 16.53 -12.71 29.12
C GLY A 333 18.00 -13.17 29.21
N ALA A 334 18.63 -13.66 28.13
CA ALA A 334 20.05 -13.95 28.11
C ALA A 334 20.88 -12.66 28.25
N ARG A 335 21.92 -12.68 29.09
CA ARG A 335 22.84 -11.56 29.22
C ARG A 335 24.04 -11.77 28.31
N VAL A 336 24.23 -10.89 27.35
CA VAL A 336 25.28 -11.02 26.31
C VAL A 336 26.33 -9.90 26.50
N VAL A 337 27.60 -10.29 26.36
CA VAL A 337 28.71 -9.34 26.43
C VAL A 337 28.76 -8.48 25.16
N THR A 338 28.90 -7.16 25.33
CA THR A 338 28.94 -6.17 24.24
C THR A 338 30.33 -5.56 24.03
N ALA A 339 31.22 -5.64 25.03
CA ALA A 339 32.59 -5.12 24.89
C ALA A 339 33.60 -6.15 25.41
N GLY A 340 34.76 -6.26 24.71
CA GLY A 340 35.82 -7.21 25.06
C GLY A 340 35.67 -8.61 24.48
N VAL A 341 34.73 -8.82 23.55
CA VAL A 341 34.35 -10.15 23.00
C VAL A 341 35.53 -10.96 22.42
N HIS A 342 36.54 -10.29 21.86
CA HIS A 342 37.71 -10.95 21.23
C HIS A 342 38.75 -11.47 22.20
N SER A 343 38.69 -11.07 23.49
CA SER A 343 39.73 -11.39 24.50
C SER A 343 39.26 -12.36 25.58
N LEU A 344 38.01 -12.81 25.50
CA LEU A 344 37.43 -13.74 26.49
C LEU A 344 37.74 -15.22 26.16
N LYS A 345 37.79 -16.03 27.22
CA LYS A 345 37.95 -17.49 27.12
C LYS A 345 36.74 -18.19 27.72
N GLN A 346 36.50 -19.41 27.24
CA GLN A 346 35.41 -20.26 27.75
C GLN A 346 35.56 -20.49 29.24
N GLY A 347 34.51 -20.25 30.03
CA GLY A 347 34.51 -20.43 31.48
C GLY A 347 35.20 -19.33 32.30
N GLN A 348 35.71 -18.28 31.64
CA GLN A 348 36.38 -17.16 32.31
C GLN A 348 35.43 -16.40 33.22
N GLN A 349 35.91 -16.10 34.44
CA GLN A 349 35.16 -15.29 35.40
C GLN A 349 35.24 -13.81 35.01
N VAL A 350 34.11 -13.12 34.99
CA VAL A 350 33.97 -11.72 34.57
C VAL A 350 33.23 -10.89 35.63
N ARG A 351 33.51 -9.61 35.67
CA ARG A 351 32.77 -8.64 36.49
C ARG A 351 31.93 -7.82 35.56
N ILE A 352 30.61 -7.84 35.75
CA ILE A 352 29.66 -7.05 34.98
C ILE A 352 29.79 -5.60 35.44
N GLU A 353 30.17 -4.68 34.54
CA GLU A 353 29.99 -3.24 34.74
C GLU A 353 28.58 -2.88 34.30
N GLN A 354 27.86 -2.17 35.17
CA GLN A 354 26.44 -1.84 34.91
C GLN A 354 26.33 -1.02 33.61
N ASP A 355 25.38 -1.40 32.79
CA ASP A 355 25.00 -0.69 31.56
C ASP A 355 24.71 0.77 31.85
N GLN A 356 25.34 1.66 31.11
CA GLN A 356 24.71 2.92 30.78
C GLN A 356 23.59 2.57 29.75
N GLN A 357 22.33 2.64 30.20
CA GLN A 357 21.21 2.61 29.27
C GLN A 357 21.40 3.73 28.23
N PRO A 358 21.20 3.45 26.92
CA PRO A 358 21.27 4.46 25.88
C PRO A 358 20.18 5.54 26.04
#